data_545347a74c391a6628a6cdf3fdc4bc29
#
_entry.id   545347a74c391a6628a6cdf3fdc4bc29
#
_cell.length_a   1.000
_cell.length_b   1.000
_cell.length_c   1.000
_cell.angle_alpha   90.00
_cell.angle_beta   90.00
_cell.angle_gamma   90.00
#
_symmetry.space_group_name_H-M   'P 1'
#
loop_
_entity.id
_entity.type
_entity.pdbx_description
1 polymer ?
#
loop_
_entity_poly.entity_id
_entity_poly.type
_entity_poly.pdbx_seq_one_letter_code
_entity_poly.pdbx_strand_id
1 'polypeptide(L)'
;MTASPLGLSEVLGRTFPFPRRHFLSIQDLNPVEVAGLLDLADGFVTLNRQTAKKLDLLKGRTLMNLFFENSTRTQSSFELAGKRLGADTVNMSPRSSSISKGETLIDTAVTLNAMQPDILIIRHASSGAASLLAQKVSCSVINAGDGQHEHPTQALLDALSMRRAFGRIAGLRIAICGDVLHSRVARSNVGLLQMMGAEVRLVGPPTLMPAEAARWGVSIFHDLREGIAGCDVVMMLRLQLERMDGVMAPSQREYFRFWGLDREKLAHAAPHVRVMHPGPMNRGVEIDSDVADDLNVSLIQDQVEMGVAARMAILASLAARLDND
;
A
#
# COMPACT_ATOMS: atom_id res chain seq x y z
N MET A 1 -26.03 -10.65 -7.56
CA MET A 1 -26.49 -10.51 -6.17
C MET A 1 -25.33 -9.90 -5.40
N THR A 2 -25.35 -8.61 -5.16
CA THR A 2 -24.35 -7.93 -4.32
C THR A 2 -24.68 -8.25 -2.87
N ALA A 3 -23.78 -8.97 -2.18
CA ALA A 3 -23.92 -9.22 -0.75
C ALA A 3 -24.04 -7.87 -0.02
N SER A 4 -25.03 -7.70 0.86
CA SER A 4 -25.13 -6.54 1.73
C SER A 4 -23.84 -6.43 2.56
N PRO A 5 -23.30 -5.23 2.74
CA PRO A 5 -22.13 -5.04 3.59
C PRO A 5 -22.47 -5.54 5.00
N LEU A 6 -21.58 -6.37 5.55
CA LEU A 6 -21.70 -6.92 6.89
C LEU A 6 -21.87 -5.81 7.93
N GLY A 7 -22.76 -5.97 8.88
CA GLY A 7 -22.93 -5.02 9.99
C GLY A 7 -21.67 -4.98 10.87
N LEU A 8 -21.40 -3.86 11.51
CA LEU A 8 -20.21 -3.64 12.35
C LEU A 8 -20.05 -4.72 13.44
N SER A 9 -21.15 -5.18 14.07
CA SER A 9 -21.17 -6.25 15.05
C SER A 9 -20.79 -7.62 14.45
N GLU A 10 -21.11 -7.82 13.18
CA GLU A 10 -20.78 -9.03 12.44
C GLU A 10 -19.30 -9.02 11.98
N VAL A 11 -18.77 -7.84 11.65
CA VAL A 11 -17.35 -7.62 11.32
C VAL A 11 -16.48 -7.80 12.56
N LEU A 12 -16.90 -7.26 13.71
CA LEU A 12 -16.16 -7.38 14.97
C LEU A 12 -16.29 -8.76 15.60
N GLY A 13 -17.40 -9.49 15.36
CA GLY A 13 -17.59 -10.89 15.77
C GLY A 13 -16.78 -11.89 14.94
N ARG A 14 -16.28 -11.47 13.79
CA ARG A 14 -15.32 -12.20 12.96
C ARG A 14 -13.92 -11.68 13.23
N THR A 15 -13.42 -11.80 14.46
CA THR A 15 -11.99 -11.65 14.72
C THR A 15 -11.28 -12.67 13.85
N PHE A 16 -10.72 -12.20 12.71
CA PHE A 16 -9.88 -13.03 11.88
C PHE A 16 -8.61 -13.31 12.68
N PRO A 17 -8.37 -14.55 13.12
CA PRO A 17 -7.17 -14.89 13.86
C PRO A 17 -6.00 -14.77 12.90
N PHE A 18 -5.35 -13.61 12.90
CA PHE A 18 -4.16 -13.41 12.09
C PHE A 18 -3.00 -14.18 12.74
N PRO A 19 -2.47 -15.22 12.08
CA PRO A 19 -1.54 -16.16 12.72
C PRO A 19 -0.15 -15.61 12.93
N ARG A 20 0.11 -14.38 12.45
CA ARG A 20 1.46 -13.79 12.42
C ARG A 20 1.61 -12.69 13.46
N ARG A 21 2.79 -12.63 14.09
CA ARG A 21 3.14 -11.59 15.04
C ARG A 21 3.39 -10.23 14.38
N HIS A 22 3.87 -10.24 13.13
CA HIS A 22 4.28 -9.07 12.39
C HIS A 22 3.56 -9.00 11.05
N PHE A 23 3.50 -7.80 10.44
CA PHE A 23 3.02 -7.59 9.08
C PHE A 23 4.15 -6.98 8.24
N LEU A 24 5.02 -7.82 7.67
CA LEU A 24 6.28 -7.38 7.05
C LEU A 24 6.27 -7.44 5.53
N SER A 25 5.67 -8.46 4.93
CA SER A 25 5.73 -8.75 3.50
C SER A 25 4.41 -9.33 3.01
N ILE A 26 4.08 -9.07 1.75
CA ILE A 26 2.97 -9.76 1.06
C ILE A 26 3.29 -11.24 0.84
N GLN A 27 4.56 -11.57 0.65
CA GLN A 27 5.00 -12.95 0.42
C GLN A 27 4.78 -13.85 1.65
N ASP A 28 4.66 -13.26 2.84
CA ASP A 28 4.35 -13.99 4.07
C ASP A 28 2.88 -14.42 4.14
N LEU A 29 1.99 -13.84 3.34
CA LEU A 29 0.55 -14.06 3.40
C LEU A 29 0.11 -15.19 2.47
N ASN A 30 -1.09 -15.70 2.74
CA ASN A 30 -1.81 -16.60 1.84
C ASN A 30 -3.16 -15.97 1.39
N PRO A 31 -3.83 -16.52 0.36
CA PRO A 31 -5.09 -15.95 -0.15
C PRO A 31 -6.19 -15.81 0.90
N VAL A 32 -6.26 -16.73 1.88
CA VAL A 32 -7.28 -16.71 2.94
C VAL A 32 -7.02 -15.57 3.91
N GLU A 33 -5.76 -15.35 4.29
CA GLU A 33 -5.34 -14.23 5.14
C GLU A 33 -5.61 -12.88 4.46
N VAL A 34 -5.29 -12.75 3.17
CA VAL A 34 -5.59 -11.53 2.39
C VAL A 34 -7.10 -11.30 2.32
N ALA A 35 -7.89 -12.32 1.99
CA ALA A 35 -9.34 -12.21 1.93
C ALA A 35 -9.94 -11.75 3.27
N GLY A 36 -9.51 -12.36 4.39
CA GLY A 36 -9.96 -12.00 5.74
C GLY A 36 -9.62 -10.55 6.11
N LEU A 37 -8.38 -10.09 5.79
CA LEU A 37 -7.98 -8.69 6.00
C LEU A 37 -8.80 -7.72 5.14
N LEU A 38 -9.10 -8.08 3.89
CA LEU A 38 -9.93 -7.26 3.01
C LEU A 38 -11.38 -7.20 3.50
N ASP A 39 -11.95 -8.31 4.01
CA ASP A 39 -13.31 -8.35 4.56
C ASP A 39 -13.43 -7.47 5.81
N LEU A 40 -12.45 -7.57 6.70
CA LEU A 40 -12.37 -6.71 7.88
C LEU A 40 -12.21 -5.24 7.51
N ALA A 41 -11.35 -4.93 6.53
CA ALA A 41 -11.15 -3.57 6.03
C ALA A 41 -12.43 -2.99 5.41
N ASP A 42 -13.23 -3.79 4.71
CA ASP A 42 -14.50 -3.35 4.12
C ASP A 42 -15.51 -2.94 5.19
N GLY A 43 -15.56 -3.68 6.31
CA GLY A 43 -16.32 -3.29 7.49
C GLY A 43 -15.85 -1.94 8.07
N PHE A 44 -14.53 -1.72 8.13
CA PHE A 44 -13.99 -0.43 8.59
C PHE A 44 -14.24 0.73 7.61
N VAL A 45 -14.37 0.48 6.31
CA VAL A 45 -14.85 1.51 5.37
C VAL A 45 -16.26 1.96 5.77
N THR A 46 -17.14 1.01 6.06
CA THR A 46 -18.51 1.32 6.50
C THR A 46 -18.52 2.12 7.82
N LEU A 47 -17.71 1.72 8.81
CA LEU A 47 -17.53 2.47 10.05
C LEU A 47 -17.02 3.89 9.81
N ASN A 48 -16.00 4.04 8.96
CA ASN A 48 -15.36 5.31 8.69
C ASN A 48 -16.28 6.36 8.05
N ARG A 49 -17.38 5.93 7.45
CA ARG A 49 -18.41 6.78 6.85
C ARG A 49 -19.52 7.19 7.85
N GLN A 50 -19.51 6.62 9.06
CA GLN A 50 -20.46 6.99 10.13
C GLN A 50 -19.98 8.22 10.90
N THR A 51 -20.89 8.84 11.67
CA THR A 51 -20.56 9.96 12.54
C THR A 51 -19.67 9.52 13.71
N ALA A 52 -20.01 8.41 14.37
CA ALA A 52 -19.20 7.79 15.42
C ALA A 52 -18.22 6.78 14.79
N LYS A 53 -16.92 7.12 14.83
CA LYS A 53 -15.86 6.36 14.12
C LYS A 53 -14.87 5.71 15.09
N LYS A 54 -15.10 5.80 16.40
CA LYS A 54 -14.19 5.25 17.42
C LYS A 54 -14.67 3.91 17.93
N LEU A 55 -13.70 3.03 18.14
CA LEU A 55 -13.83 1.73 18.80
C LEU A 55 -12.78 1.64 19.92
N ASP A 56 -12.98 0.71 20.84
CA ASP A 56 -12.07 0.46 21.97
C ASP A 56 -11.19 -0.79 21.77
N LEU A 57 -11.00 -1.25 20.53
CA LEU A 57 -10.25 -2.49 20.21
C LEU A 57 -8.77 -2.45 20.62
N LEU A 58 -8.18 -1.25 20.63
CA LEU A 58 -6.77 -1.02 21.01
C LEU A 58 -6.66 -0.11 22.25
N LYS A 59 -7.71 -0.05 23.08
CA LYS A 59 -7.71 0.79 24.28
C LYS A 59 -6.63 0.33 25.26
N GLY A 60 -5.78 1.27 25.70
CA GLY A 60 -4.64 0.99 26.55
C GLY A 60 -3.41 0.43 25.83
N ARG A 61 -3.46 0.28 24.50
CA ARG A 61 -2.33 -0.14 23.68
C ARG A 61 -1.61 1.06 23.09
N THR A 62 -0.29 0.96 22.98
CA THR A 62 0.58 2.02 22.43
C THR A 62 1.07 1.65 21.03
N LEU A 63 0.78 2.55 20.08
CA LEU A 63 1.29 2.51 18.71
C LEU A 63 2.43 3.51 18.54
N MET A 64 3.58 3.07 18.03
CA MET A 64 4.67 3.96 17.64
C MET A 64 4.86 3.98 16.13
N ASN A 65 4.70 5.15 15.52
CA ASN A 65 4.99 5.43 14.11
C ASN A 65 6.43 5.94 13.97
N LEU A 66 7.33 5.11 13.42
CA LEU A 66 8.74 5.43 13.19
C LEU A 66 9.02 5.62 11.71
N PHE A 67 9.04 6.87 11.25
CA PHE A 67 9.14 7.21 9.83
C PHE A 67 10.48 7.88 9.53
N PHE A 68 11.43 7.13 8.95
CA PHE A 68 12.72 7.64 8.48
C PHE A 68 12.61 8.32 7.10
N GLU A 69 11.59 8.01 6.32
CA GLU A 69 11.24 8.71 5.09
C GLU A 69 9.95 9.52 5.30
N ASN A 70 9.90 10.72 4.73
CA ASN A 70 8.69 11.54 4.77
C ASN A 70 7.52 10.84 4.06
N SER A 71 6.39 10.74 4.74
CA SER A 71 5.17 10.20 4.15
C SER A 71 3.94 10.69 4.88
N THR A 72 3.43 11.85 4.48
CA THR A 72 2.24 12.45 5.10
C THR A 72 1.04 11.50 5.05
N ARG A 73 0.73 10.92 3.88
CA ARG A 73 -0.41 10.00 3.73
C ARG A 73 -0.31 8.75 4.59
N THR A 74 0.83 8.05 4.54
CA THR A 74 0.99 6.79 5.27
C THR A 74 0.99 7.03 6.76
N GLN A 75 1.73 8.03 7.25
CA GLN A 75 1.82 8.35 8.67
C GLN A 75 0.46 8.80 9.22
N SER A 76 -0.20 9.77 8.57
CA SER A 76 -1.51 10.27 9.01
C SER A 76 -2.59 9.17 8.99
N SER A 77 -2.55 8.26 8.00
CA SER A 77 -3.53 7.16 7.95
C SER A 77 -3.32 6.12 9.04
N PHE A 78 -2.07 5.80 9.43
CA PHE A 78 -1.81 4.96 10.60
C PHE A 78 -2.20 5.65 11.90
N GLU A 79 -1.90 6.94 12.03
CA GLU A 79 -2.32 7.72 13.19
C GLU A 79 -3.84 7.74 13.33
N LEU A 80 -4.57 8.01 12.23
CA LEU A 80 -6.03 7.97 12.24
C LEU A 80 -6.56 6.57 12.55
N ALA A 81 -5.97 5.52 11.96
CA ALA A 81 -6.37 4.14 12.19
C ALA A 81 -6.21 3.76 13.67
N GLY A 82 -5.06 4.05 14.28
CA GLY A 82 -4.82 3.79 15.70
C GLY A 82 -5.81 4.55 16.59
N LYS A 83 -5.98 5.86 16.38
CA LYS A 83 -6.91 6.69 17.15
C LYS A 83 -8.37 6.24 17.01
N ARG A 84 -8.79 5.73 15.83
CA ARG A 84 -10.15 5.20 15.63
C ARG A 84 -10.34 3.86 16.34
N LEU A 85 -9.29 3.09 16.52
CA LEU A 85 -9.33 1.83 17.27
C LEU A 85 -9.10 2.02 18.78
N GLY A 86 -8.84 3.25 19.26
CA GLY A 86 -8.69 3.57 20.68
C GLY A 86 -7.25 3.52 21.20
N ALA A 87 -6.25 3.38 20.33
CA ALA A 87 -4.85 3.33 20.73
C ALA A 87 -4.27 4.72 21.08
N ASP A 88 -3.28 4.72 21.98
CA ASP A 88 -2.36 5.83 22.19
C ASP A 88 -1.30 5.83 21.08
N THR A 89 -1.34 6.85 20.22
CA THR A 89 -0.49 6.89 19.03
C THR A 89 0.61 7.93 19.17
N VAL A 90 1.87 7.50 19.09
CA VAL A 90 3.07 8.34 19.13
C VAL A 90 3.72 8.39 17.75
N ASN A 91 3.92 9.61 17.22
CA ASN A 91 4.63 9.81 15.96
C ASN A 91 6.05 10.27 16.24
N MET A 92 7.01 9.54 15.68
CA MET A 92 8.43 9.85 15.78
C MET A 92 9.02 10.14 14.40
N SER A 93 9.76 11.25 14.33
CA SER A 93 10.53 11.60 13.15
C SER A 93 12.02 11.61 13.49
N PRO A 94 12.83 10.81 12.79
CA PRO A 94 14.27 10.75 13.03
C PRO A 94 14.98 12.08 12.88
N ARG A 95 14.48 12.98 12.02
CA ARG A 95 15.07 14.31 11.77
C ARG A 95 15.03 15.23 13.00
N SER A 96 14.15 14.97 13.95
CA SER A 96 13.98 15.74 15.20
C SER A 96 14.43 14.96 16.44
N SER A 97 15.06 13.80 16.28
CA SER A 97 15.43 12.91 17.38
C SER A 97 16.94 12.68 17.45
N SER A 98 17.40 11.94 18.48
CA SER A 98 18.79 11.52 18.69
C SER A 98 19.40 10.72 17.52
N ILE A 99 18.57 10.17 16.66
CA ILE A 99 18.98 9.48 15.41
C ILE A 99 19.79 10.40 14.51
N SER A 100 19.47 11.69 14.48
CA SER A 100 20.25 12.71 13.74
C SER A 100 21.68 12.87 14.28
N LYS A 101 21.99 12.32 15.46
CA LYS A 101 23.30 12.35 16.12
C LYS A 101 24.14 11.11 15.85
N GLY A 102 23.73 10.23 14.93
CA GLY A 102 24.48 9.02 14.55
C GLY A 102 24.03 7.72 15.25
N GLU A 103 22.88 7.73 15.94
CA GLU A 103 22.30 6.52 16.52
C GLU A 103 21.89 5.54 15.39
N THR A 104 22.24 4.26 15.56
CA THR A 104 21.88 3.23 14.56
C THR A 104 20.39 2.88 14.62
N LEU A 105 19.87 2.27 13.54
CA LEU A 105 18.49 1.77 13.53
C LEU A 105 18.23 0.75 14.66
N ILE A 106 19.24 -0.07 14.99
CA ILE A 106 19.13 -1.07 16.04
C ILE A 106 19.07 -0.41 17.42
N ASP A 107 19.92 0.58 17.68
CA ASP A 107 19.93 1.30 18.97
C ASP A 107 18.60 2.03 19.18
N THR A 108 18.10 2.66 18.12
CA THR A 108 16.75 3.27 18.14
C THR A 108 15.68 2.24 18.47
N ALA A 109 15.72 1.05 17.84
CA ALA A 109 14.77 -0.02 18.09
C ALA A 109 14.80 -0.50 19.53
N VAL A 110 16.02 -0.71 20.09
CA VAL A 110 16.21 -1.12 21.50
C VAL A 110 15.66 -0.07 22.46
N THR A 111 15.96 1.21 22.20
CA THR A 111 15.46 2.34 22.99
C THR A 111 13.93 2.39 22.98
N LEU A 112 13.31 2.26 21.82
CA LEU A 112 11.85 2.26 21.70
C LEU A 112 11.22 1.03 22.31
N ASN A 113 11.84 -0.14 22.18
CA ASN A 113 11.36 -1.37 22.78
C ASN A 113 11.36 -1.30 24.33
N ALA A 114 12.31 -0.57 24.92
CA ALA A 114 12.34 -0.34 26.36
C ALA A 114 11.16 0.52 26.87
N MET A 115 10.48 1.28 25.98
CA MET A 115 9.25 2.00 26.28
C MET A 115 7.99 1.11 26.20
N GLN A 116 8.17 -0.17 25.89
CA GLN A 116 7.12 -1.21 25.85
C GLN A 116 5.93 -0.85 24.94
N PRO A 117 6.15 -0.47 23.65
CA PRO A 117 5.06 -0.32 22.71
C PRO A 117 4.44 -1.69 22.40
N ASP A 118 3.15 -1.71 22.04
CA ASP A 118 2.46 -2.91 21.58
C ASP A 118 2.69 -3.15 20.07
N ILE A 119 2.70 -2.08 19.29
CA ILE A 119 2.89 -2.14 17.83
C ILE A 119 3.85 -1.01 17.38
N LEU A 120 4.86 -1.39 16.61
CA LEU A 120 5.81 -0.49 15.96
C LEU A 120 5.56 -0.47 14.45
N ILE A 121 5.31 0.70 13.91
CA ILE A 121 5.09 0.91 12.47
C ILE A 121 6.33 1.60 11.91
N ILE A 122 7.05 0.93 10.99
CA ILE A 122 8.29 1.45 10.44
C ILE A 122 8.19 1.76 8.95
N ARG A 123 8.73 2.92 8.55
CA ARG A 123 9.07 3.26 7.17
C ARG A 123 10.53 3.68 7.08
N HIS A 124 11.29 3.00 6.20
CA HIS A 124 12.73 3.19 6.09
C HIS A 124 13.22 3.20 4.63
N ALA A 125 14.34 3.91 4.36
CA ALA A 125 14.94 3.96 3.04
C ALA A 125 15.67 2.66 2.64
N SER A 126 16.09 1.84 3.60
CA SER A 126 16.79 0.58 3.34
C SER A 126 15.80 -0.58 3.30
N SER A 127 15.91 -1.42 2.26
CA SER A 127 15.18 -2.68 2.14
C SER A 127 15.58 -3.64 3.26
N GLY A 128 14.60 -4.37 3.83
CA GLY A 128 14.82 -5.31 4.95
C GLY A 128 14.84 -4.67 6.35
N ALA A 129 14.77 -3.34 6.46
CA ALA A 129 14.79 -2.65 7.75
C ALA A 129 13.67 -3.09 8.70
N ALA A 130 12.45 -3.30 8.18
CA ALA A 130 11.32 -3.77 8.98
C ALA A 130 11.55 -5.18 9.53
N SER A 131 12.10 -6.07 8.72
CA SER A 131 12.42 -7.46 9.10
C SER A 131 13.56 -7.51 10.13
N LEU A 132 14.56 -6.62 9.99
CA LEU A 132 15.63 -6.50 10.98
C LEU A 132 15.09 -6.04 12.33
N LEU A 133 14.21 -5.03 12.36
CA LEU A 133 13.59 -4.57 13.59
C LEU A 133 12.74 -5.66 14.25
N ALA A 134 11.96 -6.39 13.47
CA ALA A 134 11.10 -7.46 13.98
C ALA A 134 11.86 -8.54 14.77
N GLN A 135 13.16 -8.73 14.48
CA GLN A 135 14.06 -9.64 15.21
C GLN A 135 14.64 -9.04 16.50
N LYS A 136 14.52 -7.73 16.70
CA LYS A 136 15.19 -6.99 17.80
C LYS A 136 14.23 -6.43 18.84
N VAL A 137 12.91 -6.44 18.54
CA VAL A 137 11.89 -5.89 19.44
C VAL A 137 10.91 -6.97 19.92
N SER A 138 10.31 -6.74 21.08
CA SER A 138 9.31 -7.62 21.66
C SER A 138 7.87 -7.32 21.21
N CYS A 139 7.64 -6.18 20.56
CA CYS A 139 6.33 -5.78 20.05
C CYS A 139 6.05 -6.28 18.63
N SER A 140 4.81 -6.14 18.15
CA SER A 140 4.46 -6.38 16.77
C SER A 140 5.05 -5.30 15.84
N VAL A 141 5.52 -5.69 14.66
CA VAL A 141 6.09 -4.75 13.67
C VAL A 141 5.27 -4.74 12.40
N ILE A 142 4.98 -3.53 11.89
CA ILE A 142 4.30 -3.31 10.60
C ILE A 142 5.25 -2.58 9.65
N ASN A 143 5.45 -3.16 8.46
CA ASN A 143 6.19 -2.53 7.37
C ASN A 143 5.31 -1.48 6.65
N ALA A 144 5.62 -0.20 6.85
CA ALA A 144 4.98 0.93 6.17
C ALA A 144 5.73 1.40 4.92
N GLY A 145 6.64 0.56 4.43
CA GLY A 145 7.46 0.74 3.23
C GLY A 145 8.95 0.75 3.52
N ASP A 146 9.69 -0.20 2.97
CA ASP A 146 11.13 -0.35 3.14
C ASP A 146 11.87 -0.34 1.78
N GLY A 147 12.73 0.64 1.59
CA GLY A 147 13.57 0.81 0.39
C GLY A 147 12.79 0.70 -0.92
N GLN A 148 13.29 -0.17 -1.80
CA GLN A 148 12.62 -0.58 -3.04
C GLN A 148 11.96 -1.97 -2.91
N HIS A 149 11.96 -2.55 -1.71
CA HIS A 149 11.54 -3.93 -1.45
C HIS A 149 10.02 -4.05 -1.43
N GLU A 150 9.35 -3.55 -0.35
CA GLU A 150 7.91 -3.72 -0.22
C GLU A 150 7.19 -2.53 0.44
N HIS A 151 5.89 -2.43 0.14
CA HIS A 151 4.93 -1.61 0.86
C HIS A 151 3.62 -2.39 1.03
N PRO A 152 3.59 -3.42 1.90
CA PRO A 152 2.51 -4.40 1.95
C PRO A 152 1.15 -3.77 2.27
N THR A 153 1.12 -2.73 3.12
CA THR A 153 -0.12 -2.02 3.46
C THR A 153 -0.68 -1.20 2.29
N GLN A 154 0.17 -0.81 1.33
CA GLN A 154 -0.27 -0.17 0.09
C GLN A 154 -0.91 -1.21 -0.84
N ALA A 155 -0.29 -2.36 -1.05
CA ALA A 155 -0.88 -3.41 -1.86
C ALA A 155 -2.26 -3.86 -1.33
N LEU A 156 -2.42 -3.93 0.00
CA LEU A 156 -3.70 -4.29 0.60
C LEU A 156 -4.80 -3.23 0.34
N LEU A 157 -4.48 -1.93 0.47
CA LEU A 157 -5.46 -0.88 0.16
C LEU A 157 -5.77 -0.78 -1.33
N ASP A 158 -4.80 -1.05 -2.20
CA ASP A 158 -4.99 -1.08 -3.65
C ASP A 158 -5.93 -2.24 -4.04
N ALA A 159 -5.69 -3.43 -3.47
CA ALA A 159 -6.58 -4.59 -3.62
C ALA A 159 -7.99 -4.33 -3.09
N LEU A 160 -8.14 -3.66 -1.95
CA LEU A 160 -9.43 -3.25 -1.41
C LEU A 160 -10.17 -2.30 -2.36
N SER A 161 -9.46 -1.31 -2.93
CA SER A 161 -10.02 -0.36 -3.90
C SER A 161 -10.54 -1.08 -5.15
N MET A 162 -9.74 -2.01 -5.69
CA MET A 162 -10.13 -2.84 -6.84
C MET A 162 -11.34 -3.72 -6.52
N ARG A 163 -11.31 -4.44 -5.37
CA ARG A 163 -12.40 -5.32 -4.95
C ARG A 163 -13.72 -4.55 -4.79
N ARG A 164 -13.68 -3.34 -4.25
CA ARG A 164 -14.87 -2.50 -4.11
C ARG A 164 -15.39 -1.98 -5.45
N ALA A 165 -14.50 -1.66 -6.38
CA ALA A 165 -14.89 -1.16 -7.70
C ALA A 165 -15.49 -2.26 -8.60
N PHE A 166 -14.97 -3.49 -8.51
CA PHE A 166 -15.30 -4.59 -9.43
C PHE A 166 -16.03 -5.77 -8.76
N GLY A 167 -16.19 -5.78 -7.45
CA GLY A 167 -16.76 -6.91 -6.69
C GLY A 167 -15.82 -8.12 -6.57
N ARG A 168 -14.66 -8.10 -7.23
CA ARG A 168 -13.70 -9.21 -7.30
C ARG A 168 -12.29 -8.68 -7.57
N ILE A 169 -11.28 -9.53 -7.40
CA ILE A 169 -9.90 -9.32 -7.84
C ILE A 169 -9.55 -10.39 -8.89
N ALA A 170 -9.93 -11.64 -8.62
CA ALA A 170 -9.65 -12.74 -9.52
C ALA A 170 -10.17 -12.49 -10.95
N GLY A 171 -9.31 -12.75 -11.93
CA GLY A 171 -9.62 -12.56 -13.36
C GLY A 171 -9.67 -11.10 -13.82
N LEU A 172 -9.27 -10.10 -13.00
CA LEU A 172 -9.01 -8.75 -13.47
C LEU A 172 -7.70 -8.71 -14.25
N ARG A 173 -7.67 -7.93 -15.34
CA ARG A 173 -6.45 -7.57 -16.06
C ARG A 173 -5.96 -6.21 -15.58
N ILE A 174 -4.77 -6.17 -15.01
CA ILE A 174 -4.23 -5.00 -14.31
C ILE A 174 -2.89 -4.63 -14.93
N ALA A 175 -2.77 -3.41 -15.46
CA ALA A 175 -1.53 -2.85 -15.92
C ALA A 175 -0.93 -1.95 -14.84
N ILE A 176 0.30 -2.24 -14.39
CA ILE A 176 1.11 -1.42 -13.51
C ILE A 176 2.14 -0.69 -14.39
N CYS A 177 2.00 0.63 -14.51
CA CYS A 177 2.65 1.42 -15.54
C CYS A 177 3.61 2.45 -14.96
N GLY A 178 4.83 2.52 -15.47
CA GLY A 178 5.79 3.58 -15.16
C GLY A 178 7.12 3.09 -14.62
N ASP A 179 7.61 3.73 -13.56
CA ASP A 179 8.88 3.41 -12.90
C ASP A 179 8.76 2.18 -12.00
N VAL A 180 8.82 0.99 -12.62
CA VAL A 180 8.74 -0.29 -11.91
C VAL A 180 10.03 -0.57 -11.14
N LEU A 181 11.19 -0.19 -11.70
CA LEU A 181 12.52 -0.47 -11.16
C LEU A 181 12.67 0.04 -9.72
N HIS A 182 12.24 1.28 -9.46
CA HIS A 182 12.38 1.91 -8.15
C HIS A 182 11.12 1.77 -7.27
N SER A 183 10.09 1.06 -7.75
CA SER A 183 8.78 1.01 -7.10
C SER A 183 8.60 -0.21 -6.19
N ARG A 184 8.69 0.01 -4.89
CA ARG A 184 8.25 -0.99 -3.88
C ARG A 184 6.74 -1.27 -3.97
N VAL A 185 5.95 -0.33 -4.48
CA VAL A 185 4.51 -0.51 -4.67
C VAL A 185 4.22 -1.50 -5.78
N ALA A 186 4.97 -1.43 -6.90
CA ALA A 186 4.85 -2.41 -7.98
C ALA A 186 5.13 -3.83 -7.48
N ARG A 187 6.23 -4.02 -6.73
CA ARG A 187 6.64 -5.33 -6.20
C ARG A 187 5.57 -5.95 -5.30
N SER A 188 5.06 -5.19 -4.34
CA SER A 188 4.01 -5.66 -3.43
C SER A 188 2.70 -5.95 -4.16
N ASN A 189 2.30 -5.09 -5.12
CA ASN A 189 1.07 -5.30 -5.89
C ASN A 189 1.17 -6.52 -6.81
N VAL A 190 2.29 -6.73 -7.51
CA VAL A 190 2.48 -7.94 -8.33
C VAL A 190 2.24 -9.19 -7.49
N GLY A 191 2.90 -9.32 -6.34
CA GLY A 191 2.76 -10.48 -5.47
C GLY A 191 1.33 -10.69 -4.97
N LEU A 192 0.68 -9.63 -4.45
CA LEU A 192 -0.66 -9.73 -3.90
C LEU A 192 -1.71 -10.02 -4.98
N LEU A 193 -1.66 -9.31 -6.09
CA LEU A 193 -2.68 -9.43 -7.14
C LEU A 193 -2.62 -10.79 -7.85
N GLN A 194 -1.42 -11.32 -8.11
CA GLN A 194 -1.26 -12.68 -8.63
C GLN A 194 -1.76 -13.73 -7.63
N MET A 195 -1.42 -13.58 -6.34
CA MET A 195 -1.93 -14.45 -5.26
C MET A 195 -3.46 -14.48 -5.24
N MET A 196 -4.11 -13.35 -5.54
CA MET A 196 -5.57 -13.23 -5.60
C MET A 196 -6.16 -13.57 -6.98
N GLY A 197 -5.36 -14.08 -7.92
CA GLY A 197 -5.83 -14.60 -9.21
C GLY A 197 -6.05 -13.54 -10.29
N ALA A 198 -5.43 -12.37 -10.19
CA ALA A 198 -5.44 -11.37 -11.25
C ALA A 198 -4.36 -11.63 -12.30
N GLU A 199 -4.60 -11.20 -13.55
CA GLU A 199 -3.58 -11.09 -14.59
C GLU A 199 -2.87 -9.73 -14.44
N VAL A 200 -1.56 -9.76 -14.19
CA VAL A 200 -0.77 -8.53 -14.01
C VAL A 200 0.14 -8.31 -15.19
N ARG A 201 0.17 -7.09 -15.69
CA ARG A 201 1.10 -6.61 -16.72
C ARG A 201 1.94 -5.48 -16.17
N LEU A 202 3.22 -5.46 -16.55
CA LEU A 202 4.13 -4.35 -16.27
C LEU A 202 4.36 -3.57 -17.56
N VAL A 203 4.25 -2.25 -17.47
CA VAL A 203 4.35 -1.38 -18.64
C VAL A 203 5.31 -0.23 -18.34
N GLY A 204 6.32 -0.01 -19.16
CA GLY A 204 7.23 1.11 -18.98
C GLY A 204 8.49 1.04 -19.85
N PRO A 205 9.32 2.10 -19.78
CA PRO A 205 10.57 2.13 -20.51
C PRO A 205 11.47 0.95 -20.12
N PRO A 206 12.24 0.39 -21.05
CA PRO A 206 13.20 -0.68 -20.73
C PRO A 206 14.16 -0.31 -19.60
N THR A 207 14.59 0.96 -19.52
CA THR A 207 15.51 1.45 -18.49
C THR A 207 14.90 1.53 -17.09
N LEU A 208 13.56 1.56 -16.98
CA LEU A 208 12.81 1.58 -15.72
C LEU A 208 12.13 0.25 -15.40
N MET A 209 12.52 -0.81 -16.11
CA MET A 209 12.03 -2.17 -15.88
C MET A 209 13.14 -2.99 -15.19
N PRO A 210 12.89 -3.61 -14.02
CA PRO A 210 13.88 -4.43 -13.36
C PRO A 210 14.18 -5.70 -14.19
N ALA A 211 15.43 -6.06 -14.30
CA ALA A 211 15.85 -7.24 -15.09
C ALA A 211 15.20 -8.55 -14.58
N GLU A 212 14.94 -8.63 -13.27
CA GLU A 212 14.28 -9.78 -12.64
C GLU A 212 12.77 -9.84 -12.91
N ALA A 213 12.13 -8.80 -13.45
CA ALA A 213 10.68 -8.74 -13.70
C ALA A 213 10.20 -9.89 -14.60
N ALA A 214 11.06 -10.38 -15.51
CA ALA A 214 10.78 -11.54 -16.35
C ALA A 214 10.51 -12.83 -15.53
N ARG A 215 10.98 -12.90 -14.28
CA ARG A 215 10.78 -14.03 -13.37
C ARG A 215 9.56 -13.90 -12.48
N TRP A 216 8.85 -12.75 -12.52
CA TRP A 216 7.69 -12.49 -11.67
C TRP A 216 6.39 -13.11 -12.22
N GLY A 217 6.45 -13.79 -13.37
CA GLY A 217 5.27 -14.43 -13.96
C GLY A 217 4.26 -13.42 -14.52
N VAL A 218 4.73 -12.26 -14.96
CA VAL A 218 3.94 -11.15 -15.53
C VAL A 218 4.31 -10.93 -17.00
N SER A 219 3.39 -10.37 -17.78
CA SER A 219 3.68 -9.88 -19.12
C SER A 219 4.29 -8.48 -19.05
N ILE A 220 5.35 -8.24 -19.85
CA ILE A 220 6.07 -6.96 -19.88
C ILE A 220 5.83 -6.28 -21.22
N PHE A 221 5.49 -4.99 -21.18
CA PHE A 221 5.27 -4.15 -22.34
C PHE A 221 6.09 -2.87 -22.26
N HIS A 222 6.57 -2.41 -23.40
CA HIS A 222 7.32 -1.15 -23.50
C HIS A 222 6.54 -0.05 -24.23
N ASP A 223 5.39 -0.37 -24.81
CA ASP A 223 4.40 0.58 -25.31
C ASP A 223 3.19 0.62 -24.37
N LEU A 224 2.76 1.86 -24.01
CA LEU A 224 1.68 2.03 -23.04
C LEU A 224 0.34 1.56 -23.62
N ARG A 225 0.04 1.87 -24.89
CA ARG A 225 -1.23 1.52 -25.54
C ARG A 225 -1.40 0.00 -25.65
N GLU A 226 -0.33 -0.69 -26.02
CA GLU A 226 -0.32 -2.16 -26.08
C GLU A 226 -0.47 -2.78 -24.69
N GLY A 227 0.28 -2.26 -23.72
CA GLY A 227 0.29 -2.82 -22.36
C GLY A 227 -1.05 -2.68 -21.63
N ILE A 228 -1.75 -1.56 -21.81
CA ILE A 228 -3.05 -1.33 -21.18
C ILE A 228 -4.23 -1.87 -21.99
N ALA A 229 -3.99 -2.37 -23.21
CA ALA A 229 -5.05 -2.82 -24.09
C ALA A 229 -5.99 -3.83 -23.42
N GLY A 230 -7.27 -3.44 -23.29
CA GLY A 230 -8.32 -4.22 -22.66
C GLY A 230 -8.11 -4.49 -21.17
N CYS A 231 -7.25 -3.76 -20.46
CA CYS A 231 -7.09 -3.88 -19.02
C CYS A 231 -8.28 -3.26 -18.27
N ASP A 232 -8.67 -3.91 -17.17
CA ASP A 232 -9.72 -3.43 -16.26
C ASP A 232 -9.20 -2.33 -15.34
N VAL A 233 -7.91 -2.40 -14.97
CA VAL A 233 -7.25 -1.42 -14.11
C VAL A 233 -5.95 -0.96 -14.74
N VAL A 234 -5.72 0.35 -14.71
CA VAL A 234 -4.44 0.99 -15.06
C VAL A 234 -3.91 1.70 -13.82
N MET A 235 -2.86 1.14 -13.22
CA MET A 235 -2.18 1.72 -12.06
C MET A 235 -0.94 2.45 -12.53
N MET A 236 -0.94 3.79 -12.44
CA MET A 236 0.21 4.61 -12.77
C MET A 236 1.15 4.73 -11.57
N LEU A 237 2.44 4.60 -11.82
CA LEU A 237 3.49 4.77 -10.82
C LEU A 237 4.17 6.14 -10.99
N ARG A 238 4.47 6.78 -9.88
CA ARG A 238 5.23 8.02 -9.88
C ARG A 238 6.63 7.80 -10.46
N LEU A 239 7.06 8.68 -11.35
CA LEU A 239 8.45 8.74 -11.78
C LEU A 239 9.31 9.27 -10.61
N GLN A 240 10.20 8.42 -10.08
CA GLN A 240 10.96 8.70 -8.86
C GLN A 240 12.31 9.37 -9.19
N LEU A 241 12.26 10.60 -9.71
CA LEU A 241 13.45 11.35 -10.15
C LEU A 241 14.53 11.46 -9.07
N GLU A 242 14.14 11.52 -7.80
CA GLU A 242 15.03 11.56 -6.66
C GLU A 242 15.84 10.28 -6.39
N ARG A 243 15.49 9.20 -7.06
CA ARG A 243 16.16 7.88 -6.97
C ARG A 243 16.95 7.54 -8.23
N MET A 244 16.94 8.41 -9.21
CA MET A 244 17.62 8.20 -10.49
C MET A 244 18.97 8.92 -10.47
N ASP A 245 20.06 8.15 -10.42
CA ASP A 245 21.41 8.66 -10.58
C ASP A 245 21.74 8.72 -12.08
N GLY A 246 21.66 9.93 -12.69
CA GLY A 246 22.08 10.16 -14.08
C GLY A 246 21.00 9.99 -15.15
N VAL A 247 21.40 9.66 -16.38
CA VAL A 247 20.62 9.71 -17.64
C VAL A 247 19.62 8.54 -17.80
N MET A 248 19.01 8.02 -16.74
CA MET A 248 18.10 6.86 -16.85
C MET A 248 16.69 7.20 -17.29
N ALA A 249 16.27 8.45 -17.20
CA ALA A 249 14.95 8.88 -17.62
C ALA A 249 15.01 9.79 -18.86
N PRO A 250 14.11 9.60 -19.82
CA PRO A 250 13.85 10.59 -20.86
C PRO A 250 13.39 11.92 -20.22
N SER A 251 13.42 13.01 -20.98
CA SER A 251 12.86 14.28 -20.50
C SER A 251 11.40 14.06 -20.08
N GLN A 252 10.89 14.86 -19.12
CA GLN A 252 9.50 14.72 -18.66
C GLN A 252 8.48 14.79 -19.81
N ARG A 253 8.74 15.63 -20.84
CA ARG A 253 7.90 15.72 -22.04
C ARG A 253 7.92 14.44 -22.87
N GLU A 254 9.10 13.87 -23.05
CA GLU A 254 9.27 12.62 -23.78
C GLU A 254 8.65 11.45 -23.01
N TYR A 255 8.87 11.40 -21.70
CA TYR A 255 8.22 10.43 -20.84
C TYR A 255 6.69 10.51 -20.95
N PHE A 256 6.09 11.69 -20.81
CA PHE A 256 4.64 11.87 -20.96
C PHE A 256 4.14 11.42 -22.32
N ARG A 257 4.87 11.76 -23.39
CA ARG A 257 4.49 11.40 -24.75
C ARG A 257 4.33 9.89 -24.94
N PHE A 258 5.24 9.08 -24.38
CA PHE A 258 5.27 7.65 -24.59
C PHE A 258 4.59 6.86 -23.47
N TRP A 259 4.75 7.26 -22.23
CA TRP A 259 4.31 6.49 -21.04
C TRP A 259 3.40 7.26 -20.08
N GLY A 260 3.19 8.56 -20.24
CA GLY A 260 2.19 9.32 -19.49
C GLY A 260 0.78 8.98 -19.95
N LEU A 261 -0.13 8.77 -19.01
CA LEU A 261 -1.52 8.41 -19.27
C LEU A 261 -2.36 9.66 -19.51
N ASP A 262 -2.93 9.78 -20.71
CA ASP A 262 -3.93 10.74 -21.11
C ASP A 262 -5.21 10.03 -21.55
N ARG A 263 -6.26 10.77 -21.93
CA ARG A 263 -7.55 10.19 -22.37
C ARG A 263 -7.45 9.39 -23.66
N GLU A 264 -6.58 9.82 -24.60
CA GLU A 264 -6.38 9.12 -25.86
C GLU A 264 -5.80 7.73 -25.63
N LYS A 265 -4.75 7.64 -24.81
CA LYS A 265 -4.15 6.35 -24.47
C LYS A 265 -5.08 5.50 -23.62
N LEU A 266 -5.79 6.10 -22.65
CA LEU A 266 -6.73 5.37 -21.78
C LEU A 266 -7.86 4.69 -22.60
N ALA A 267 -8.24 5.23 -23.74
CA ALA A 267 -9.26 4.64 -24.62
C ALA A 267 -8.89 3.23 -25.16
N HIS A 268 -7.62 2.81 -25.06
CA HIS A 268 -7.19 1.44 -25.40
C HIS A 268 -7.52 0.41 -24.32
N ALA A 269 -7.76 0.84 -23.08
CA ALA A 269 -8.16 -0.04 -21.98
C ALA A 269 -9.62 -0.51 -22.13
N ALA A 270 -10.09 -1.34 -21.20
CA ALA A 270 -11.49 -1.78 -21.21
C ALA A 270 -12.46 -0.60 -21.01
N PRO A 271 -13.69 -0.63 -21.57
CA PRO A 271 -14.66 0.48 -21.43
C PRO A 271 -15.01 0.83 -19.97
N HIS A 272 -14.83 -0.10 -19.05
CA HIS A 272 -15.11 0.07 -17.61
C HIS A 272 -13.84 0.27 -16.78
N VAL A 273 -12.74 0.63 -17.43
CA VAL A 273 -11.43 0.79 -16.79
C VAL A 273 -11.48 1.70 -15.57
N ARG A 274 -10.69 1.35 -14.56
CA ARG A 274 -10.40 2.22 -13.41
C ARG A 274 -8.92 2.58 -13.37
N VAL A 275 -8.65 3.84 -13.06
CA VAL A 275 -7.31 4.39 -12.96
C VAL A 275 -6.91 4.54 -11.50
N MET A 276 -5.72 4.11 -11.15
CA MET A 276 -5.16 4.16 -9.80
C MET A 276 -3.79 4.81 -9.79
N HIS A 277 -3.42 5.38 -8.64
CA HIS A 277 -2.09 5.94 -8.40
C HIS A 277 -1.79 5.96 -6.89
N PRO A 278 -0.67 5.41 -6.41
CA PRO A 278 -0.35 5.36 -4.97
C PRO A 278 -0.01 6.73 -4.38
N GLY A 279 0.17 7.75 -5.22
CA GLY A 279 0.54 9.12 -4.84
C GLY A 279 1.94 9.24 -4.18
N PRO A 280 2.50 10.47 -4.18
CA PRO A 280 2.02 11.67 -4.85
C PRO A 280 2.13 11.55 -6.37
N MET A 281 1.30 12.30 -7.10
CA MET A 281 1.35 12.34 -8.58
C MET A 281 2.22 13.50 -9.07
N ASN A 282 2.96 13.27 -10.16
CA ASN A 282 3.55 14.35 -10.98
C ASN A 282 2.62 14.57 -12.19
N ARG A 283 1.69 15.51 -12.04
CA ARG A 283 0.70 15.84 -13.09
C ARG A 283 1.40 16.32 -14.36
N GLY A 284 0.98 15.81 -15.52
CA GLY A 284 1.62 16.09 -16.81
C GLY A 284 2.96 15.36 -17.01
N VAL A 285 3.29 14.38 -16.16
CA VAL A 285 4.47 13.51 -16.29
C VAL A 285 4.04 12.06 -16.45
N GLU A 286 3.52 11.41 -15.41
CA GLU A 286 3.01 10.04 -15.52
C GLU A 286 1.51 9.97 -15.76
N ILE A 287 0.75 11.02 -15.41
CA ILE A 287 -0.71 11.08 -15.60
C ILE A 287 -1.17 12.51 -15.87
N ASP A 288 -2.12 12.65 -16.79
CA ASP A 288 -2.79 13.93 -17.04
C ASP A 288 -3.82 14.24 -15.93
N SER A 289 -4.00 15.52 -15.63
CA SER A 289 -4.98 15.99 -14.66
C SER A 289 -6.41 15.59 -15.04
N ASP A 290 -6.75 15.66 -16.33
CA ASP A 290 -8.08 15.30 -16.83
C ASP A 290 -8.46 13.83 -16.58
N VAL A 291 -7.45 12.94 -16.52
CA VAL A 291 -7.66 11.53 -16.16
C VAL A 291 -7.66 11.33 -14.64
N ALA A 292 -6.72 11.99 -13.96
CA ALA A 292 -6.55 11.84 -12.52
C ALA A 292 -7.76 12.35 -11.72
N ASP A 293 -8.41 13.41 -12.20
CA ASP A 293 -9.51 14.09 -11.53
C ASP A 293 -10.90 13.63 -12.01
N ASP A 294 -10.99 12.77 -13.01
CA ASP A 294 -12.26 12.20 -13.50
C ASP A 294 -12.79 11.12 -12.55
N LEU A 295 -13.74 11.47 -11.71
CA LEU A 295 -14.35 10.57 -10.72
C LEU A 295 -15.05 9.35 -11.33
N ASN A 296 -15.34 9.35 -12.64
CA ASN A 296 -15.95 8.18 -13.30
C ASN A 296 -14.93 7.06 -13.57
N VAL A 297 -13.64 7.39 -13.66
CA VAL A 297 -12.57 6.43 -13.95
C VAL A 297 -11.52 6.36 -12.84
N SER A 298 -11.27 7.46 -12.13
CA SER A 298 -10.21 7.57 -11.11
C SER A 298 -10.64 7.00 -9.76
N LEU A 299 -9.85 6.10 -9.20
CA LEU A 299 -9.97 5.59 -7.82
C LEU A 299 -8.95 6.23 -6.86
N ILE A 300 -8.23 7.27 -7.29
CA ILE A 300 -7.10 7.83 -6.54
C ILE A 300 -7.54 8.39 -5.18
N GLN A 301 -8.71 9.03 -5.12
CA GLN A 301 -9.28 9.51 -3.85
C GLN A 301 -9.79 8.35 -2.98
N ASP A 302 -10.43 7.35 -3.61
CA ASP A 302 -10.89 6.15 -2.91
C ASP A 302 -9.72 5.39 -2.26
N GLN A 303 -8.55 5.30 -2.94
CA GLN A 303 -7.35 4.69 -2.35
C GLN A 303 -6.93 5.35 -1.04
N VAL A 304 -7.13 6.66 -0.88
CA VAL A 304 -6.80 7.36 0.37
C VAL A 304 -7.74 6.94 1.49
N GLU A 305 -9.05 6.84 1.22
CA GLU A 305 -10.06 6.34 2.16
C GLU A 305 -9.76 4.88 2.53
N MET A 306 -9.55 4.03 1.53
CA MET A 306 -9.23 2.60 1.72
C MET A 306 -7.94 2.42 2.53
N GLY A 307 -7.02 3.38 2.43
CA GLY A 307 -5.78 3.36 3.20
C GLY A 307 -5.98 3.38 4.71
N VAL A 308 -6.94 4.13 5.21
CA VAL A 308 -7.25 4.15 6.65
C VAL A 308 -7.90 2.83 7.06
N ALA A 309 -8.87 2.35 6.28
CA ALA A 309 -9.61 1.12 6.59
C ALA A 309 -8.70 -0.15 6.56
N ALA A 310 -7.84 -0.27 5.54
CA ALA A 310 -6.89 -1.37 5.45
C ALA A 310 -5.90 -1.38 6.63
N ARG A 311 -5.43 -0.21 7.07
CA ARG A 311 -4.56 -0.09 8.24
C ARG A 311 -5.29 -0.41 9.54
N MET A 312 -6.56 -0.01 9.67
CA MET A 312 -7.40 -0.44 10.80
C MET A 312 -7.53 -1.96 10.84
N ALA A 313 -7.73 -2.63 9.70
CA ALA A 313 -7.83 -4.09 9.63
C ALA A 313 -6.54 -4.77 10.08
N ILE A 314 -5.38 -4.30 9.61
CA ILE A 314 -4.07 -4.85 10.02
C ILE A 314 -3.87 -4.67 11.53
N LEU A 315 -4.12 -3.46 12.06
CA LEU A 315 -3.96 -3.16 13.48
C LEU A 315 -4.88 -4.00 14.36
N ALA A 316 -6.16 -4.12 13.99
CA ALA A 316 -7.14 -4.95 14.73
C ALA A 316 -6.78 -6.44 14.70
N SER A 317 -6.28 -6.94 13.57
CA SER A 317 -5.88 -8.34 13.43
C SER A 317 -4.64 -8.67 14.27
N LEU A 318 -3.68 -7.75 14.38
CA LEU A 318 -2.51 -7.91 15.27
C LEU A 318 -2.90 -7.77 16.74
N ALA A 319 -3.83 -6.86 17.08
CA ALA A 319 -4.32 -6.67 18.44
C ALA A 319 -5.00 -7.93 18.99
N ALA A 320 -5.86 -8.56 18.20
CA ALA A 320 -6.56 -9.80 18.59
C ALA A 320 -5.60 -10.93 18.98
N ARG A 321 -4.36 -10.88 18.48
CA ARG A 321 -3.31 -11.81 18.90
C ARG A 321 -2.65 -11.41 20.23
N LEU A 322 -2.40 -10.11 20.44
CA LEU A 322 -1.77 -9.59 21.67
C LEU A 322 -2.61 -9.90 22.93
N ASP A 323 -3.92 -10.13 22.75
CA ASP A 323 -4.82 -10.50 23.85
C ASP A 323 -4.77 -12.02 24.15
N ASN A 324 -4.10 -12.82 23.33
CA ASN A 324 -3.98 -14.29 23.47
C ASN A 324 -2.53 -14.74 23.83
N ASP A 325 -1.54 -13.85 23.77
CA ASP A 325 -0.15 -14.08 24.24
C ASP A 325 0.05 -13.57 25.67
#